data_ba4619a9f4bc3e80acbe69e56843b14f
#
_entry.id   ba4619a9f4bc3e80acbe69e56843b14f
#
_cell.length_a   1.000
_cell.length_b   1.000
_cell.length_c   1.000
_cell.angle_alpha   90.00
_cell.angle_beta   90.00
_cell.angle_gamma   90.00
#
_symmetry.space_group_name_H-M   'P 1'
#
loop_
_entity.id
_entity.type
_entity.pdbx_description
1 polymer ?
#
loop_
_entity_poly.entity_id
_entity_poly.type
_entity_poly.pdbx_seq_one_letter_code
_entity_poly.pdbx_strand_id
1 'polypeptide(L)'
;ERRINTMKKKTDGGHEIPEEDLREMEQDGGQEVPEGAKTQTGYCRFCGQAGIIHAREEWSQAEVDEAATCKCECDEAKKYAESKERVQKAKNRINELFGDNAERPIDTDVVEVMLKTVDAIEARHMKGIIIDVGMGVKAKVAKMAKESIKVERSETSKKTYEE
;
A
#
# COMPACT_ATOMS: atom_id res chain seq x y z
N GLU A 1 -33.47 34.82 14.90
CA GLU A 1 -34.08 33.74 14.10
C GLU A 1 -33.70 33.94 12.62
N ARG A 2 -32.72 33.18 12.12
CA ARG A 2 -32.37 33.19 10.68
C ARG A 2 -33.03 31.99 10.03
N ARG A 3 -34.01 32.26 9.17
CA ARG A 3 -34.66 31.26 8.32
C ARG A 3 -33.68 30.81 7.23
N ILE A 4 -33.32 29.52 7.23
CA ILE A 4 -32.56 28.88 6.17
C ILE A 4 -33.54 28.60 5.02
N ASN A 5 -33.27 29.22 3.87
CA ASN A 5 -34.08 29.07 2.66
C ASN A 5 -33.58 27.85 1.88
N THR A 6 -34.32 26.76 1.92
CA THR A 6 -34.02 25.51 1.22
C THR A 6 -34.38 25.65 -0.25
N MET A 7 -33.39 25.83 -1.12
CA MET A 7 -33.59 25.77 -2.57
C MET A 7 -33.68 24.31 -3.03
N LYS A 8 -34.90 23.87 -3.39
CA LYS A 8 -35.13 22.61 -4.09
C LYS A 8 -34.64 22.74 -5.53
N LYS A 9 -33.61 21.95 -5.93
CA LYS A 9 -33.23 21.75 -7.32
C LYS A 9 -34.17 20.72 -7.96
N LYS A 10 -34.98 21.14 -8.92
CA LYS A 10 -35.74 20.23 -9.78
C LYS A 10 -34.86 19.82 -10.96
N THR A 11 -34.74 18.52 -11.19
CA THR A 11 -34.17 17.99 -12.42
C THR A 11 -35.29 17.71 -13.43
N ASP A 12 -35.03 17.94 -14.72
CA ASP A 12 -35.98 17.69 -15.81
C ASP A 12 -36.27 16.17 -15.91
N GLY A 13 -37.44 15.78 -15.44
CA GLY A 13 -37.88 14.40 -15.47
C GLY A 13 -38.77 14.00 -14.29
N GLY A 14 -39.03 14.85 -13.33
CA GLY A 14 -40.07 14.71 -12.32
C GLY A 14 -39.87 13.56 -11.30
N HIS A 15 -38.68 13.02 -11.16
CA HIS A 15 -38.36 12.04 -10.13
C HIS A 15 -37.67 12.75 -8.95
N GLU A 16 -38.38 12.82 -7.81
CA GLU A 16 -37.78 13.32 -6.56
C GLU A 16 -36.91 12.20 -5.98
N ILE A 17 -35.59 12.46 -5.86
CA ILE A 17 -34.66 11.55 -5.20
C ILE A 17 -34.89 11.73 -3.67
N PRO A 18 -35.13 10.64 -2.90
CA PRO A 18 -35.28 10.69 -1.46
C PRO A 18 -34.04 11.31 -0.79
N GLU A 19 -34.22 12.10 0.27
CA GLU A 19 -33.10 12.74 1.00
C GLU A 19 -32.16 11.72 1.63
N GLU A 20 -32.57 10.48 1.79
CA GLU A 20 -31.76 9.36 2.29
C GLU A 20 -30.71 8.93 1.27
N ASP A 21 -31.07 8.89 -0.02
CA ASP A 21 -30.16 8.53 -1.12
C ASP A 21 -29.08 9.61 -1.36
N LEU A 22 -29.40 10.88 -1.05
CA LEU A 22 -28.43 11.97 -1.14
C LEU A 22 -27.35 11.93 -0.05
N ARG A 23 -27.65 11.32 1.11
CA ARG A 23 -26.69 11.16 2.22
C ARG A 23 -25.69 10.02 1.97
N GLU A 24 -26.07 9.02 1.19
CA GLU A 24 -25.16 7.93 0.81
C GLU A 24 -24.15 8.35 -0.27
N MET A 25 -24.47 9.37 -1.07
CA MET A 25 -23.55 9.90 -2.09
C MET A 25 -22.48 10.85 -1.53
N GLU A 26 -22.62 11.35 -0.28
CA GLU A 26 -21.62 12.19 0.39
C GLU A 26 -20.57 11.42 1.21
N GLN A 27 -20.68 10.07 1.27
CA GLN A 27 -19.66 9.21 1.89
C GLN A 27 -18.64 8.70 0.88
N ASP A 28 -18.26 9.50 -0.11
CA ASP A 28 -17.03 9.28 -0.84
C ASP A 28 -15.87 9.65 0.10
N GLY A 29 -15.19 8.58 0.57
CA GLY A 29 -14.17 8.68 1.61
C GLY A 29 -13.16 9.76 1.28
N GLY A 30 -13.28 10.90 1.95
CA GLY A 30 -12.39 12.04 1.81
C GLY A 30 -10.95 11.62 2.04
N GLN A 31 -10.26 11.26 0.98
CA GLN A 31 -8.80 11.20 1.01
C GLN A 31 -8.36 12.63 1.29
N GLU A 32 -7.72 12.85 2.43
CA GLU A 32 -7.07 14.12 2.75
C GLU A 32 -6.16 14.47 1.59
N VAL A 33 -6.54 15.50 0.83
CA VAL A 33 -5.73 16.04 -0.25
C VAL A 33 -4.55 16.74 0.41
N PRO A 34 -3.29 16.30 0.21
CA PRO A 34 -2.13 16.96 0.82
C PRO A 34 -2.11 18.44 0.44
N GLU A 35 -1.78 19.33 1.41
CA GLU A 35 -1.60 20.74 1.12
C GLU A 35 -0.59 20.92 -0.03
N GLY A 36 -0.96 21.66 -1.07
CA GLY A 36 -0.14 21.87 -2.27
C GLY A 36 -0.30 20.79 -3.36
N ALA A 37 -1.24 19.85 -3.23
CA ALA A 37 -1.49 18.89 -4.29
C ALA A 37 -2.16 19.55 -5.51
N LYS A 38 -1.60 19.31 -6.70
CA LYS A 38 -2.20 19.71 -7.98
C LYS A 38 -2.99 18.56 -8.57
N THR A 39 -4.14 18.86 -9.15
CA THR A 39 -4.92 17.88 -9.89
C THR A 39 -4.27 17.64 -11.25
N GLN A 40 -3.88 16.38 -11.52
CA GLN A 40 -3.27 15.96 -12.77
C GLN A 40 -4.03 14.76 -13.36
N THR A 41 -3.98 14.62 -14.69
CA THR A 41 -4.56 13.47 -15.38
C THR A 41 -3.49 12.40 -15.56
N GLY A 42 -3.74 11.20 -15.01
CA GLY A 42 -2.92 10.03 -15.23
C GLY A 42 -3.68 8.96 -16.03
N TYR A 43 -2.95 8.03 -16.63
CA TYR A 43 -3.50 6.98 -17.48
C TYR A 43 -3.14 5.61 -16.94
N CYS A 44 -4.13 4.70 -16.87
CA CYS A 44 -3.87 3.32 -16.52
C CYS A 44 -3.03 2.64 -17.60
N ARG A 45 -1.88 2.05 -17.21
CA ARG A 45 -0.97 1.36 -18.14
C ARG A 45 -1.58 0.14 -18.82
N PHE A 46 -2.64 -0.45 -18.25
CA PHE A 46 -3.25 -1.68 -18.75
C PHE A 46 -4.42 -1.41 -19.70
N CYS A 47 -5.37 -0.55 -19.29
CA CYS A 47 -6.57 -0.28 -20.10
C CYS A 47 -6.57 1.11 -20.75
N GLY A 48 -5.62 1.99 -20.44
CA GLY A 48 -5.52 3.35 -20.99
C GLY A 48 -6.56 4.34 -20.43
N GLN A 49 -7.40 3.92 -19.47
CA GLN A 49 -8.41 4.80 -18.89
C GLN A 49 -7.75 5.96 -18.17
N ALA A 50 -8.21 7.18 -18.44
CA ALA A 50 -7.78 8.38 -17.74
C ALA A 50 -8.43 8.47 -16.35
N GLY A 51 -7.65 8.92 -15.37
CA GLY A 51 -8.10 9.16 -14.01
C GLY A 51 -7.55 10.48 -13.46
N ILE A 52 -8.29 11.10 -12.56
CA ILE A 52 -7.86 12.31 -11.86
C ILE A 52 -7.06 11.92 -10.64
N ILE A 53 -5.82 12.44 -10.55
CA ILE A 53 -4.88 12.16 -9.46
C ILE A 53 -4.51 13.47 -8.76
N HIS A 54 -4.58 13.48 -7.44
CA HIS A 54 -4.05 14.57 -6.62
C HIS A 54 -2.55 14.28 -6.39
N ALA A 55 -1.73 14.89 -7.23
CA ALA A 55 -0.29 14.69 -7.26
C ALA A 55 0.44 15.86 -6.58
N ARG A 56 1.60 15.58 -5.96
CA ARG A 56 2.50 16.65 -5.54
C ARG A 56 3.11 17.32 -6.78
N GLU A 57 3.51 18.58 -6.64
CA GLU A 57 4.05 19.37 -7.76
C GLU A 57 5.30 18.71 -8.40
N GLU A 58 6.08 18.00 -7.58
CA GLU A 58 7.33 17.33 -7.95
C GLU A 58 7.12 16.01 -8.71
N TRP A 59 5.88 15.47 -8.76
CA TRP A 59 5.62 14.18 -9.40
C TRP A 59 5.79 14.26 -10.91
N SER A 60 6.58 13.33 -11.45
CA SER A 60 6.66 13.11 -12.89
C SER A 60 5.36 12.52 -13.44
N GLN A 61 5.13 12.65 -14.75
CA GLN A 61 3.97 12.02 -15.40
C GLN A 61 3.94 10.49 -15.17
N ALA A 62 5.11 9.84 -15.10
CA ALA A 62 5.20 8.40 -14.83
C ALA A 62 4.67 8.03 -13.43
N GLU A 63 4.89 8.85 -12.41
CA GLU A 63 4.37 8.65 -11.06
C GLU A 63 2.86 8.91 -11.01
N VAL A 64 2.37 9.90 -11.77
CA VAL A 64 0.93 10.18 -11.90
C VAL A 64 0.22 9.02 -12.61
N ASP A 65 0.79 8.46 -13.67
CA ASP A 65 0.25 7.29 -14.40
C ASP A 65 0.31 6.02 -13.55
N GLU A 66 1.34 5.85 -12.73
CA GLU A 66 1.44 4.76 -11.75
C GLU A 66 0.31 4.86 -10.72
N ALA A 67 0.06 6.06 -10.17
CA ALA A 67 -1.02 6.30 -9.23
C ALA A 67 -2.39 6.07 -9.86
N ALA A 68 -2.59 6.50 -11.12
CA ALA A 68 -3.81 6.24 -11.88
C ALA A 68 -4.00 4.73 -12.14
N THR A 69 -2.91 4.02 -12.41
CA THR A 69 -2.93 2.56 -12.58
C THR A 69 -3.37 1.87 -11.29
N CYS A 70 -2.82 2.25 -10.14
CA CYS A 70 -3.18 1.67 -8.85
C CYS A 70 -4.64 1.95 -8.41
N LYS A 71 -5.24 3.03 -8.91
CA LYS A 71 -6.65 3.39 -8.64
C LYS A 71 -7.64 2.84 -9.68
N CYS A 72 -7.15 2.32 -10.79
CA CYS A 72 -8.00 1.81 -11.86
C CYS A 72 -8.68 0.49 -11.46
N GLU A 73 -9.94 0.34 -11.86
CA GLU A 73 -10.76 -0.82 -11.51
C GLU A 73 -10.68 -2.00 -12.49
N CYS A 74 -9.88 -1.90 -13.57
CA CYS A 74 -9.68 -3.03 -14.47
C CYS A 74 -8.94 -4.19 -13.78
N ASP A 75 -9.18 -5.42 -14.22
CA ASP A 75 -8.69 -6.63 -13.53
C ASP A 75 -7.16 -6.69 -13.41
N GLU A 76 -6.45 -6.23 -14.44
CA GLU A 76 -5.00 -6.19 -14.43
C GLU A 76 -4.46 -5.15 -13.45
N ALA A 77 -5.11 -3.98 -13.37
CA ALA A 77 -4.74 -2.92 -12.45
C ALA A 77 -5.00 -3.34 -10.99
N LYS A 78 -6.13 -4.01 -10.71
CA LYS A 78 -6.42 -4.56 -9.38
C LYS A 78 -5.35 -5.55 -8.94
N LYS A 79 -5.00 -6.52 -9.79
CA LYS A 79 -3.91 -7.48 -9.49
C LYS A 79 -2.57 -6.80 -9.25
N TYR A 80 -2.29 -5.77 -10.03
CA TYR A 80 -1.08 -4.96 -9.88
C TYR A 80 -1.06 -4.19 -8.56
N ALA A 81 -2.16 -3.52 -8.21
CA ALA A 81 -2.29 -2.79 -6.94
C ALA A 81 -2.17 -3.73 -5.73
N GLU A 82 -2.81 -4.90 -5.76
CA GLU A 82 -2.68 -5.93 -4.73
C GLU A 82 -1.23 -6.43 -4.58
N SER A 83 -0.52 -6.62 -5.70
CA SER A 83 0.90 -7.00 -5.71
C SER A 83 1.76 -5.93 -5.03
N LYS A 84 1.58 -4.66 -5.40
CA LYS A 84 2.26 -3.51 -4.78
C LYS A 84 2.00 -3.43 -3.28
N GLU A 85 0.74 -3.60 -2.87
CA GLU A 85 0.35 -3.56 -1.45
C GLU A 85 1.01 -4.69 -0.65
N ARG A 86 1.05 -5.92 -1.20
CA ARG A 86 1.73 -7.07 -0.56
C ARG A 86 3.21 -6.80 -0.36
N VAL A 87 3.88 -6.31 -1.40
CA VAL A 87 5.30 -5.94 -1.34
C VAL A 87 5.53 -4.88 -0.28
N GLN A 88 4.72 -3.81 -0.28
CA GLN A 88 4.88 -2.72 0.68
C GLN A 88 4.64 -3.18 2.13
N LYS A 89 3.60 -3.98 2.38
CA LYS A 89 3.33 -4.58 3.69
C LYS A 89 4.50 -5.44 4.18
N ALA A 90 5.08 -6.25 3.31
CA ALA A 90 6.23 -7.08 3.66
C ALA A 90 7.48 -6.24 3.97
N LYS A 91 7.76 -5.19 3.17
CA LYS A 91 8.87 -4.26 3.40
C LYS A 91 8.70 -3.47 4.70
N ASN A 92 7.50 -2.97 4.98
CA ASN A 92 7.19 -2.31 6.25
C ASN A 92 7.43 -3.26 7.42
N ARG A 93 6.99 -4.52 7.31
CA ARG A 93 7.20 -5.52 8.36
C ARG A 93 8.67 -5.86 8.60
N ILE A 94 9.50 -5.86 7.55
CA ILE A 94 10.95 -6.01 7.69
C ILE A 94 11.52 -4.84 8.50
N ASN A 95 11.17 -3.60 8.14
CA ASN A 95 11.65 -2.41 8.85
C ASN A 95 11.19 -2.38 10.32
N GLU A 96 9.95 -2.80 10.61
CA GLU A 96 9.44 -2.90 11.99
C GLU A 96 10.20 -3.92 12.83
N LEU A 97 10.53 -5.08 12.25
CA LEU A 97 11.15 -6.18 12.98
C LEU A 97 12.67 -6.09 13.04
N PHE A 98 13.32 -5.47 12.07
CA PHE A 98 14.77 -5.54 11.88
C PHE A 98 15.43 -4.19 11.63
N GLY A 99 14.69 -3.14 11.21
CA GLY A 99 15.21 -1.81 10.90
C GLY A 99 15.63 -1.02 12.13
N ASP A 100 16.10 0.19 11.93
CA ASP A 100 16.69 1.06 12.98
C ASP A 100 15.73 1.35 14.14
N ASN A 101 14.42 1.34 13.91
CA ASN A 101 13.40 1.56 14.93
C ASN A 101 12.91 0.26 15.60
N ALA A 102 13.47 -0.90 15.25
CA ALA A 102 13.12 -2.16 15.87
C ALA A 102 13.66 -2.23 17.31
N GLU A 103 13.02 -3.01 18.19
CA GLU A 103 13.49 -3.23 19.57
C GLU A 103 14.97 -3.70 19.63
N ARG A 104 15.36 -4.49 18.64
CA ARG A 104 16.75 -4.97 18.44
C ARG A 104 17.08 -4.86 16.96
N PRO A 105 17.58 -3.71 16.50
CA PRO A 105 17.95 -3.54 15.11
C PRO A 105 19.11 -4.48 14.72
N ILE A 106 19.18 -4.81 13.43
CA ILE A 106 20.27 -5.58 12.86
C ILE A 106 21.03 -4.73 11.85
N ASP A 107 22.10 -5.28 11.30
CA ASP A 107 22.90 -4.60 10.28
C ASP A 107 22.05 -4.18 9.06
N THR A 108 22.22 -2.93 8.64
CA THR A 108 21.45 -2.33 7.54
C THR A 108 21.62 -3.07 6.22
N ASP A 109 22.83 -3.61 5.95
CA ASP A 109 23.09 -4.39 4.74
C ASP A 109 22.25 -5.66 4.70
N VAL A 110 22.03 -6.29 5.87
CA VAL A 110 21.15 -7.48 5.99
C VAL A 110 19.68 -7.08 5.75
N VAL A 111 19.26 -5.95 6.28
CA VAL A 111 17.90 -5.41 6.02
C VAL A 111 17.70 -5.16 4.53
N GLU A 112 18.68 -4.56 3.85
CA GLU A 112 18.60 -4.34 2.39
C GLU A 112 18.48 -5.64 1.59
N VAL A 113 19.22 -6.69 1.96
CA VAL A 113 19.11 -8.02 1.33
C VAL A 113 17.69 -8.56 1.51
N MET A 114 17.10 -8.40 2.70
CA MET A 114 15.72 -8.83 2.95
C MET A 114 14.71 -8.04 2.11
N LEU A 115 14.88 -6.71 1.99
CA LEU A 115 14.00 -5.87 1.17
C LEU A 115 14.06 -6.26 -0.31
N LYS A 116 15.27 -6.49 -0.86
CA LYS A 116 15.46 -6.99 -2.23
C LYS A 116 14.87 -8.39 -2.42
N THR A 117 14.92 -9.23 -1.39
CA THR A 117 14.31 -10.56 -1.40
C THR A 117 12.80 -10.49 -1.57
N VAL A 118 12.11 -9.51 -0.98
CA VAL A 118 10.66 -9.33 -1.17
C VAL A 118 10.32 -9.12 -2.65
N ASP A 119 11.09 -8.27 -3.34
CA ASP A 119 10.88 -8.00 -4.77
C ASP A 119 11.12 -9.26 -5.62
N ALA A 120 12.18 -10.03 -5.30
CA ALA A 120 12.50 -11.28 -5.99
C ALA A 120 11.43 -12.38 -5.76
N ILE A 121 10.81 -12.41 -4.57
CA ILE A 121 9.70 -13.32 -4.24
C ILE A 121 8.46 -12.96 -5.06
N GLU A 122 8.10 -11.66 -5.12
CA GLU A 122 6.93 -11.22 -5.89
C GLU A 122 7.13 -11.45 -7.38
N ALA A 123 8.34 -11.22 -7.90
CA ALA A 123 8.73 -11.56 -9.28
C ALA A 123 8.82 -13.08 -9.55
N ARG A 124 8.56 -13.92 -8.54
CA ARG A 124 8.63 -15.40 -8.62
C ARG A 124 10.01 -15.97 -8.96
N HIS A 125 11.07 -15.21 -8.74
CA HIS A 125 12.45 -15.69 -8.92
C HIS A 125 12.87 -16.63 -7.79
N MET A 126 12.25 -16.50 -6.61
CA MET A 126 12.51 -17.35 -5.45
C MET A 126 11.28 -17.52 -4.57
N LYS A 127 11.26 -18.54 -3.72
CA LYS A 127 10.15 -18.78 -2.78
C LYS A 127 10.36 -18.15 -1.40
N GLY A 128 11.60 -17.88 -1.03
CA GLY A 128 11.94 -17.29 0.27
C GLY A 128 13.41 -17.49 0.61
N ILE A 129 13.82 -16.87 1.73
CA ILE A 129 15.16 -16.91 2.29
C ILE A 129 15.09 -17.09 3.82
N ILE A 130 16.11 -17.73 4.39
CA ILE A 130 16.37 -17.74 5.83
C ILE A 130 17.78 -17.20 6.02
N ILE A 131 17.93 -16.16 6.84
CA ILE A 131 19.20 -15.52 7.15
C ILE A 131 19.47 -15.76 8.64
N ASP A 132 20.65 -16.29 8.97
CA ASP A 132 21.16 -16.33 10.33
C ASP A 132 21.98 -15.06 10.56
N VAL A 133 21.45 -14.17 11.40
CA VAL A 133 22.05 -12.86 11.67
C VAL A 133 23.12 -12.95 12.77
N GLY A 134 23.25 -14.11 13.39
CA GLY A 134 24.12 -14.31 14.55
C GLY A 134 23.39 -14.04 15.87
N MET A 135 24.10 -14.25 16.99
CA MET A 135 23.57 -14.10 18.36
C MET A 135 22.21 -14.78 18.62
N GLY A 136 21.93 -15.87 17.91
CA GLY A 136 20.67 -16.61 18.04
C GLY A 136 19.47 -16.00 17.31
N VAL A 137 19.69 -14.94 16.51
CA VAL A 137 18.64 -14.28 15.72
C VAL A 137 18.60 -14.85 14.30
N LYS A 138 17.42 -15.26 13.86
CA LYS A 138 17.16 -15.68 12.47
C LYS A 138 16.01 -14.89 11.88
N ALA A 139 16.21 -14.42 10.65
CA ALA A 139 15.20 -13.79 9.84
C ALA A 139 14.72 -14.74 8.75
N LYS A 140 13.40 -14.82 8.51
CA LYS A 140 12.81 -15.59 7.43
C LYS A 140 11.85 -14.72 6.65
N VAL A 141 12.00 -14.69 5.33
CA VAL A 141 11.07 -14.08 4.38
C VAL A 141 10.64 -15.13 3.39
N ALA A 142 9.34 -15.42 3.27
CA ALA A 142 8.85 -16.50 2.41
C ALA A 142 7.45 -16.22 1.87
N LYS A 143 7.19 -16.65 0.62
CA LYS A 143 5.86 -16.65 0.03
C LYS A 143 5.00 -17.76 0.63
N MET A 144 3.78 -17.43 0.99
CA MET A 144 2.78 -18.35 1.54
C MET A 144 1.80 -18.79 0.45
N ALA A 145 1.06 -19.88 0.72
CA ALA A 145 0.09 -20.45 -0.22
C ALA A 145 -1.02 -19.46 -0.67
N LYS A 146 -1.34 -18.47 0.17
CA LYS A 146 -2.35 -17.44 -0.12
C LYS A 146 -1.76 -16.20 -0.83
N GLU A 147 -0.67 -16.36 -1.60
CA GLU A 147 0.04 -15.27 -2.28
C GLU A 147 0.66 -14.21 -1.34
N SER A 148 0.45 -14.27 -0.02
CA SER A 148 1.04 -13.35 0.95
C SER A 148 2.54 -13.62 1.17
N ILE A 149 3.28 -12.58 1.54
CA ILE A 149 4.70 -12.69 1.92
C ILE A 149 4.77 -12.62 3.45
N LYS A 150 5.30 -13.68 4.07
CA LYS A 150 5.48 -13.76 5.52
C LYS A 150 6.89 -13.35 5.88
N VAL A 151 7.02 -12.48 6.88
CA VAL A 151 8.28 -12.09 7.51
C VAL A 151 8.24 -12.59 8.95
N GLU A 152 9.26 -13.33 9.35
CA GLU A 152 9.42 -13.88 10.71
C GLU A 152 10.78 -13.51 11.27
N ARG A 153 10.80 -13.14 12.56
CA ARG A 153 11.98 -13.03 13.40
C ARG A 153 11.92 -14.13 14.44
N SER A 154 12.98 -14.93 14.55
CA SER A 154 13.10 -15.97 15.56
C SER A 154 14.33 -15.68 16.41
N GLU A 155 14.20 -15.74 17.72
CA GLU A 155 15.30 -15.56 18.66
C GLU A 155 15.45 -16.83 19.50
N THR A 156 16.66 -17.38 19.55
CA THR A 156 16.99 -18.57 20.36
C THR A 156 17.97 -18.16 21.44
N SER A 157 17.55 -18.17 22.69
CA SER A 157 18.47 -18.00 23.83
C SER A 157 19.04 -19.37 24.22
N LYS A 158 20.34 -19.59 24.01
CA LYS A 158 21.07 -20.73 24.57
C LYS A 158 21.69 -20.29 25.90
N LYS A 159 21.32 -20.98 27.00
CA LYS A 159 22.06 -20.89 28.27
C LYS A 159 23.04 -22.06 28.29
N THR A 160 24.33 -21.80 28.15
CA THR A 160 25.40 -22.79 28.33
C THR A 160 25.96 -22.59 29.74
N TYR A 161 25.95 -23.64 30.54
CA TYR A 161 26.64 -23.67 31.82
C TYR A 161 27.89 -24.50 31.57
N GLU A 162 29.07 -23.90 31.79
CA GLU A 162 30.33 -24.61 31.89
C GLU A 162 30.57 -24.87 33.39
N GLU A 163 30.77 -26.14 33.77
CA GLU A 163 31.18 -26.57 35.11
C GLU A 163 32.72 -26.64 35.20
#